data_982e4117588aabe6b993e73abebc6f2a
#
_entry.id   982e4117588aabe6b993e73abebc6f2a
#
_cell.length_a   1.000
_cell.length_b   1.000
_cell.length_c   1.000
_cell.angle_alpha   90.00
_cell.angle_beta   90.00
_cell.angle_gamma   90.00
#
_symmetry.space_group_name_H-M   'P 1'
#
loop_
_entity.id
_entity.type
_entity.pdbx_description
1 polymer ?
#
loop_
_entity_poly.entity_id
_entity_poly.type
_entity_poly.pdbx_seq_one_letter_code
_entity_poly.pdbx_strand_id
1 'polypeptide(L)'
;MKRIFLVGLATLLCACLLVGCGNSGKPSAAATVIGTTDTLVPQDDLKPQSNGKKVGYQLEQPEEGEEIAVVTMESGEVIKLRFFPDEAPKAVYNFKLHALEGYYDGLTFHRIIEGFMIQGGDPSGDGTGGESVWGQDFADEFNKNLVNIDGAVSMANAGADTNGSQFFINATGGMSSSWDEYQQGYDVYEQDPEAFTAYFGNWVDMEKMTKDVEELYDQQGGNPTLDGYYSTKGTGHTVFAQVFEGMESVYALSKVETDSNNKPLEDVVIQSVEIVPYEG
;
A
#
# COMPACT_ATOMS: atom_id res chain seq x y z
N MET A 1 33.35 -48.26 27.24
CA MET A 1 33.39 -47.28 28.33
C MET A 1 32.72 -45.99 27.83
N LYS A 2 31.52 -45.78 28.32
CA LYS A 2 30.69 -44.60 27.95
C LYS A 2 31.11 -43.41 28.82
N ARG A 3 31.34 -42.25 28.22
CA ARG A 3 31.38 -40.98 28.97
C ARG A 3 30.27 -40.05 28.44
N ILE A 4 29.30 -39.84 29.30
CA ILE A 4 28.18 -38.90 29.19
C ILE A 4 28.72 -37.55 29.64
N PHE A 5 28.59 -36.50 28.82
CA PHE A 5 28.73 -35.11 29.26
C PHE A 5 27.34 -34.48 29.37
N LEU A 6 26.98 -34.17 30.59
CA LEU A 6 25.83 -33.32 30.95
C LEU A 6 26.28 -31.86 30.80
N VAL A 7 25.57 -31.09 30.01
CA VAL A 7 25.69 -29.62 30.00
C VAL A 7 24.38 -29.04 30.56
N GLY A 8 24.54 -28.34 31.66
CA GLY A 8 23.44 -27.78 32.43
C GLY A 8 22.82 -26.54 31.76
N LEU A 9 21.52 -26.51 31.84
CA LEU A 9 20.65 -25.39 31.43
C LEU A 9 20.60 -24.35 32.58
N ALA A 10 21.11 -23.15 32.35
CA ALA A 10 20.96 -22.02 33.27
C ALA A 10 19.82 -21.13 32.77
N THR A 11 18.66 -21.28 33.38
CA THR A 11 17.52 -20.35 33.21
C THR A 11 17.75 -19.11 34.05
N LEU A 12 17.88 -17.96 33.38
CA LEU A 12 17.86 -16.65 34.05
C LEU A 12 16.45 -16.07 33.94
N LEU A 13 15.71 -16.14 35.04
CA LEU A 13 14.40 -15.48 35.22
C LEU A 13 14.67 -14.02 35.61
N CYS A 14 14.34 -13.08 34.73
CA CYS A 14 14.31 -11.67 35.06
C CYS A 14 12.85 -11.25 35.29
N ALA A 15 12.47 -11.12 36.57
CA ALA A 15 11.16 -10.63 37.00
C ALA A 15 11.25 -9.09 37.10
N CYS A 16 10.61 -8.36 36.17
CA CYS A 16 10.38 -6.93 36.35
C CYS A 16 8.99 -6.70 36.95
N LEU A 17 8.98 -6.19 38.17
CA LEU A 17 7.80 -5.71 38.90
C LEU A 17 7.30 -4.41 38.27
N LEU A 18 6.11 -4.42 37.72
CA LEU A 18 5.38 -3.23 37.31
C LEU A 18 4.59 -2.68 38.50
N VAL A 19 4.94 -1.49 38.94
CA VAL A 19 4.09 -0.67 39.82
C VAL A 19 3.18 0.16 38.94
N GLY A 20 1.87 -0.09 39.00
CA GLY A 20 0.87 0.64 38.28
C GLY A 20 0.54 2.01 38.88
N CYS A 21 0.31 2.98 38.02
CA CYS A 21 -0.58 4.11 38.29
C CYS A 21 -1.53 4.27 37.14
N GLY A 22 -2.82 4.19 37.42
CA GLY A 22 -3.86 4.17 36.40
C GLY A 22 -4.08 5.53 35.74
N ASN A 23 -4.34 5.47 34.46
CA ASN A 23 -5.17 6.45 33.79
C ASN A 23 -5.98 5.71 32.72
N SER A 24 -7.30 5.84 32.79
CA SER A 24 -8.28 5.16 31.95
C SER A 24 -8.43 5.87 30.61
N GLY A 25 -7.49 5.63 29.70
CA GLY A 25 -7.65 5.86 28.28
C GLY A 25 -7.67 4.49 27.59
N LYS A 26 -8.70 4.19 26.79
CA LYS A 26 -8.67 3.02 25.92
C LYS A 26 -7.42 3.10 25.04
N PRO A 27 -6.59 2.05 24.96
CA PRO A 27 -5.51 2.05 23.98
C PRO A 27 -6.14 1.97 22.59
N SER A 28 -5.78 2.94 21.72
CA SER A 28 -5.90 2.81 20.27
C SER A 28 -5.14 1.56 19.86
N ALA A 29 -5.70 0.77 18.93
CA ALA A 29 -5.10 -0.47 18.43
C ALA A 29 -3.88 -0.24 17.52
N ALA A 30 -3.24 0.91 17.59
CA ALA A 30 -2.23 1.40 16.66
C ALA A 30 -0.78 1.16 17.12
N ALA A 31 -0.48 0.07 17.79
CA ALA A 31 0.91 -0.33 18.01
C ALA A 31 1.00 -1.84 18.19
N THR A 32 0.69 -2.61 17.15
CA THR A 32 1.20 -3.97 17.09
C THR A 32 2.63 -3.86 16.59
N VAL A 33 3.58 -3.70 17.51
CA VAL A 33 4.98 -4.01 17.26
C VAL A 33 4.98 -5.41 16.66
N ILE A 34 5.38 -5.55 15.40
CA ILE A 34 5.61 -6.87 14.79
C ILE A 34 6.81 -7.44 15.53
N GLY A 35 6.53 -8.13 16.66
CA GLY A 35 7.55 -8.88 17.39
C GLY A 35 7.91 -10.10 16.57
N THR A 36 9.20 -10.35 16.44
CA THR A 36 9.88 -11.52 15.87
C THR A 36 8.97 -12.68 15.43
N THR A 37 9.05 -13.02 14.19
CA THR A 37 8.52 -14.03 13.26
C THR A 37 8.01 -15.40 13.79
N ASP A 38 7.67 -15.58 15.04
CA ASP A 38 7.29 -16.90 15.54
C ASP A 38 5.83 -17.30 15.25
N THR A 39 4.95 -16.34 14.88
CA THR A 39 3.57 -16.68 14.48
C THR A 39 2.97 -15.54 13.65
N LEU A 40 2.66 -15.83 12.38
CA LEU A 40 1.91 -14.90 11.52
C LEU A 40 0.53 -14.60 12.13
N VAL A 41 0.13 -13.33 12.11
CA VAL A 41 -1.25 -12.96 12.42
C VAL A 41 -2.15 -13.49 11.29
N PRO A 42 -3.19 -14.31 11.61
CA PRO A 42 -4.11 -14.79 10.57
C PRO A 42 -4.82 -13.63 9.85
N GLN A 43 -5.06 -13.77 8.54
CA GLN A 43 -5.76 -12.74 7.76
C GLN A 43 -7.13 -12.37 8.37
N ASP A 44 -7.85 -13.35 8.91
CA ASP A 44 -9.19 -13.16 9.50
C ASP A 44 -9.20 -12.30 10.76
N ASP A 45 -8.05 -12.17 11.44
CA ASP A 45 -7.89 -11.33 12.63
C ASP A 45 -7.58 -9.87 12.27
N LEU A 46 -7.13 -9.62 11.03
CA LEU A 46 -6.85 -8.29 10.48
C LEU A 46 -8.09 -7.76 9.75
N LYS A 47 -8.84 -6.89 10.43
CA LYS A 47 -10.09 -6.33 9.88
C LYS A 47 -10.02 -4.82 9.82
N PRO A 48 -10.39 -4.23 8.67
CA PRO A 48 -10.50 -2.79 8.54
C PRO A 48 -11.39 -2.18 9.63
N GLN A 49 -10.94 -1.07 10.17
CA GLN A 49 -11.65 -0.30 11.18
C GLN A 49 -11.81 1.14 10.69
N SER A 50 -12.88 1.80 11.14
CA SER A 50 -13.02 3.22 10.87
C SER A 50 -12.24 4.00 11.92
N ASN A 51 -11.29 4.81 11.50
CA ASN A 51 -10.56 5.73 12.37
C ASN A 51 -11.29 7.06 12.59
N GLY A 52 -12.47 7.26 11.97
CA GLY A 52 -13.23 8.50 12.04
C GLY A 52 -12.62 9.70 11.31
N LYS A 53 -11.51 9.50 10.58
CA LYS A 53 -10.86 10.51 9.76
C LYS A 53 -11.71 10.89 8.56
N LYS A 54 -11.43 12.06 7.98
CA LYS A 54 -12.13 12.59 6.80
C LYS A 54 -11.28 12.37 5.53
N VAL A 55 -11.90 12.54 4.37
CA VAL A 55 -11.22 12.64 3.09
C VAL A 55 -10.07 13.65 3.18
N GLY A 56 -8.92 13.29 2.60
CA GLY A 56 -7.70 14.10 2.62
C GLY A 56 -6.76 13.86 3.81
N TYR A 57 -7.17 13.11 4.85
CA TYR A 57 -6.29 12.80 5.97
C TYR A 57 -5.04 11.99 5.55
N GLN A 58 -5.09 11.32 4.41
CA GLN A 58 -3.93 10.60 3.87
C GLN A 58 -2.75 11.51 3.51
N LEU A 59 -2.98 12.84 3.40
CA LEU A 59 -1.93 13.85 3.19
C LEU A 59 -1.34 14.42 4.48
N GLU A 60 -1.87 14.04 5.64
CA GLU A 60 -1.31 14.47 6.92
C GLU A 60 0.08 13.84 7.11
N GLN A 61 1.00 14.59 7.75
CA GLN A 61 2.30 14.04 8.14
C GLN A 61 2.12 12.93 9.17
N PRO A 62 3.03 11.92 9.22
CA PRO A 62 3.02 10.95 10.31
C PRO A 62 3.15 11.62 11.68
N GLU A 63 2.57 11.02 12.71
CA GLU A 63 2.82 11.45 14.09
C GLU A 63 4.19 10.92 14.59
N GLU A 64 4.84 11.64 15.52
CA GLU A 64 6.10 11.19 16.12
C GLU A 64 5.92 9.79 16.74
N GLY A 65 6.80 8.85 16.35
CA GLY A 65 6.75 7.45 16.77
C GLY A 65 5.85 6.56 15.90
N GLU A 66 5.09 7.11 14.94
CA GLU A 66 4.36 6.32 13.94
C GLU A 66 5.35 5.56 13.05
N GLU A 67 5.12 4.28 12.80
CA GLU A 67 5.98 3.50 11.91
C GLU A 67 5.75 3.93 10.46
N ILE A 68 6.86 4.22 9.77
CA ILE A 68 6.91 4.57 8.35
C ILE A 68 7.78 3.58 7.59
N ALA A 69 7.64 3.51 6.26
CA ALA A 69 8.64 2.86 5.42
C ALA A 69 9.58 3.90 4.81
N VAL A 70 10.87 3.56 4.77
CA VAL A 70 11.91 4.28 4.04
C VAL A 70 12.37 3.37 2.91
N VAL A 71 12.00 3.71 1.68
CA VAL A 71 12.43 3.01 0.46
C VAL A 71 13.65 3.73 -0.08
N THR A 72 14.80 3.06 -0.09
CA THR A 72 16.04 3.57 -0.66
C THR A 72 16.29 2.89 -2.00
N MET A 73 16.53 3.68 -3.04
CA MET A 73 16.87 3.19 -4.37
C MET A 73 18.37 2.99 -4.51
N GLU A 74 18.82 2.07 -5.34
CA GLU A 74 20.25 1.86 -5.63
C GLU A 74 20.89 3.12 -6.26
N SER A 75 20.12 3.90 -6.99
CA SER A 75 20.49 5.21 -7.56
C SER A 75 20.60 6.35 -6.54
N GLY A 76 20.16 6.11 -5.30
CA GLY A 76 20.32 7.01 -4.16
C GLY A 76 19.09 7.84 -3.80
N GLU A 77 17.99 7.72 -4.53
CA GLU A 77 16.72 8.35 -4.16
C GLU A 77 16.12 7.69 -2.91
N VAL A 78 15.43 8.50 -2.11
CA VAL A 78 14.72 8.06 -0.92
C VAL A 78 13.26 8.47 -1.02
N ILE A 79 12.36 7.52 -0.74
CA ILE A 79 10.92 7.72 -0.72
C ILE A 79 10.41 7.27 0.64
N LYS A 80 9.64 8.13 1.33
CA LYS A 80 9.08 7.79 2.64
C LYS A 80 7.57 7.63 2.56
N LEU A 81 7.07 6.55 3.17
CA LEU A 81 5.68 6.14 3.11
C LEU A 81 5.06 6.17 4.52
N ARG A 82 3.91 6.83 4.65
CA ARG A 82 3.03 6.72 5.80
C ARG A 82 2.01 5.62 5.58
N PHE A 83 1.76 4.76 6.57
CA PHE A 83 0.80 3.66 6.50
C PHE A 83 -0.58 4.00 7.04
N PHE A 84 -1.59 3.21 6.61
CA PHE A 84 -2.98 3.30 7.07
C PHE A 84 -3.47 1.96 7.63
N PRO A 85 -2.95 1.53 8.81
CA PRO A 85 -3.21 0.21 9.36
C PRO A 85 -4.64 0.00 9.85
N ASP A 86 -5.39 1.06 10.13
CA ASP A 86 -6.80 0.95 10.52
C ASP A 86 -7.69 0.61 9.31
N GLU A 87 -7.40 1.18 8.14
CA GLU A 87 -8.21 1.03 6.94
C GLU A 87 -7.79 -0.16 6.07
N ALA A 88 -6.49 -0.44 6.01
CA ALA A 88 -5.92 -1.51 5.17
C ALA A 88 -4.96 -2.42 5.98
N PRO A 89 -5.46 -3.05 7.07
CA PRO A 89 -4.60 -3.78 8.01
C PRO A 89 -3.86 -4.96 7.38
N LYS A 90 -4.48 -5.69 6.43
CA LYS A 90 -3.81 -6.82 5.76
C LYS A 90 -2.70 -6.34 4.84
N ALA A 91 -2.99 -5.33 4.01
CA ALA A 91 -2.01 -4.78 3.08
C ALA A 91 -0.83 -4.17 3.83
N VAL A 92 -1.08 -3.39 4.90
CA VAL A 92 -0.01 -2.82 5.75
C VAL A 92 0.79 -3.92 6.44
N TYR A 93 0.14 -4.92 7.06
CA TYR A 93 0.82 -6.03 7.71
C TYR A 93 1.71 -6.81 6.74
N ASN A 94 1.17 -7.16 5.57
CA ASN A 94 1.86 -7.88 4.51
C ASN A 94 3.10 -7.10 4.02
N PHE A 95 2.93 -5.82 3.69
CA PHE A 95 4.04 -4.99 3.21
C PHE A 95 5.14 -4.84 4.29
N LYS A 96 4.75 -4.54 5.53
CA LYS A 96 5.70 -4.35 6.63
C LYS A 96 6.48 -5.62 6.94
N LEU A 97 5.82 -6.78 6.96
CA LEU A 97 6.51 -8.04 7.26
C LEU A 97 7.48 -8.41 6.13
N HIS A 98 7.08 -8.27 4.86
CA HIS A 98 7.99 -8.43 3.73
C HIS A 98 9.20 -7.49 3.81
N ALA A 99 9.00 -6.21 4.16
CA ALA A 99 10.08 -5.26 4.32
C ALA A 99 11.04 -5.66 5.45
N LEU A 100 10.52 -6.06 6.62
CA LEU A 100 11.32 -6.52 7.75
C LEU A 100 12.12 -7.79 7.45
N GLU A 101 11.66 -8.64 6.54
CA GLU A 101 12.36 -9.84 6.09
C GLU A 101 13.34 -9.56 4.94
N GLY A 102 13.45 -8.30 4.48
CA GLY A 102 14.30 -7.91 3.34
C GLY A 102 13.79 -8.44 2.00
N TYR A 103 12.51 -8.79 1.91
CA TYR A 103 11.91 -9.36 0.70
C TYR A 103 12.00 -8.42 -0.50
N TYR A 104 11.87 -7.12 -0.28
CA TYR A 104 11.91 -6.12 -1.35
C TYR A 104 13.33 -5.70 -1.76
N ASP A 105 14.36 -6.10 -0.99
CA ASP A 105 15.75 -5.72 -1.25
C ASP A 105 16.26 -6.35 -2.55
N GLY A 106 16.75 -5.53 -3.45
CA GLY A 106 17.21 -5.96 -4.78
C GLY A 106 16.09 -6.18 -5.81
N LEU A 107 14.80 -6.05 -5.43
CA LEU A 107 13.71 -6.08 -6.40
C LEU A 107 13.66 -4.79 -7.22
N THR A 108 12.97 -4.84 -8.36
CA THR A 108 12.87 -3.71 -9.29
C THR A 108 11.46 -3.15 -9.35
N PHE A 109 11.36 -1.88 -9.71
CA PHE A 109 10.14 -1.36 -10.33
C PHE A 109 10.11 -1.85 -11.77
N HIS A 110 9.50 -3.00 -11.98
CA HIS A 110 9.54 -3.75 -13.24
C HIS A 110 8.58 -3.23 -14.32
N ARG A 111 7.63 -2.37 -13.94
CA ARG A 111 6.69 -1.72 -14.87
C ARG A 111 6.53 -0.26 -14.48
N ILE A 112 6.85 0.64 -15.41
CA ILE A 112 6.79 2.09 -15.22
C ILE A 112 6.04 2.71 -16.38
N ILE A 113 5.03 3.55 -16.06
CA ILE A 113 4.28 4.30 -17.06
C ILE A 113 4.26 5.77 -16.63
N GLU A 114 4.92 6.62 -17.41
CA GLU A 114 4.90 8.07 -17.18
C GLU A 114 3.46 8.61 -17.21
N GLY A 115 3.14 9.47 -16.23
CA GLY A 115 1.79 10.01 -16.07
C GLY A 115 0.77 8.99 -15.53
N PHE A 116 1.24 7.86 -14.96
CA PHE A 116 0.36 6.88 -14.34
C PHE A 116 0.94 6.34 -13.02
N MET A 117 1.95 5.44 -13.05
CA MET A 117 2.47 4.80 -11.83
C MET A 117 3.84 4.15 -12.05
N ILE A 118 4.50 3.80 -10.94
CA ILE A 118 5.64 2.89 -10.89
C ILE A 118 5.25 1.64 -10.08
N GLN A 119 5.43 0.43 -10.64
CA GLN A 119 5.00 -0.84 -10.03
C GLN A 119 6.19 -1.76 -9.78
N GLY A 120 6.26 -2.30 -8.57
CA GLY A 120 7.31 -3.20 -8.11
C GLY A 120 6.80 -4.28 -7.17
N GLY A 121 7.71 -4.92 -6.41
CA GLY A 121 7.38 -5.93 -5.41
C GLY A 121 7.20 -7.35 -5.97
N ASP A 122 7.64 -7.58 -7.22
CA ASP A 122 7.65 -8.90 -7.86
C ASP A 122 9.08 -9.47 -7.89
N PRO A 123 9.35 -10.61 -7.22
CA PRO A 123 10.66 -11.26 -7.28
C PRO A 123 11.06 -11.75 -8.67
N SER A 124 10.08 -12.02 -9.55
CA SER A 124 10.33 -12.43 -10.93
C SER A 124 10.71 -11.26 -11.83
N GLY A 125 10.32 -10.03 -11.45
CA GLY A 125 10.57 -8.81 -12.22
C GLY A 125 9.89 -8.77 -13.59
N ASP A 126 8.80 -9.51 -13.78
CA ASP A 126 8.02 -9.60 -15.02
C ASP A 126 6.51 -9.41 -14.83
N GLY A 127 6.08 -9.15 -13.59
CA GLY A 127 4.69 -8.93 -13.20
C GLY A 127 3.89 -10.19 -12.88
N THR A 128 4.50 -11.38 -12.93
CA THR A 128 3.77 -12.65 -12.75
C THR A 128 3.97 -13.29 -11.39
N GLY A 129 4.93 -12.81 -10.59
CA GLY A 129 5.28 -13.36 -9.29
C GLY A 129 4.78 -12.54 -8.12
N GLY A 130 5.19 -12.93 -6.93
CA GLY A 130 4.94 -12.21 -5.69
C GLY A 130 3.80 -12.80 -4.87
N GLU A 131 4.14 -13.48 -3.79
CA GLU A 131 3.19 -14.05 -2.84
C GLU A 131 3.00 -13.13 -1.65
N SER A 132 1.86 -13.21 -0.98
CA SER A 132 1.69 -12.59 0.33
C SER A 132 2.49 -13.34 1.40
N VAL A 133 2.67 -12.71 2.55
CA VAL A 133 3.32 -13.35 3.72
C VAL A 133 2.59 -14.60 4.21
N TRP A 134 1.33 -14.78 3.82
CA TRP A 134 0.53 -15.98 4.14
C TRP A 134 0.65 -17.10 3.10
N GLY A 135 1.40 -16.88 1.99
CA GLY A 135 1.52 -17.84 0.89
C GLY A 135 0.22 -18.07 0.12
N GLN A 136 -0.74 -17.17 0.23
CA GLN A 136 -2.03 -17.16 -0.47
C GLN A 136 -2.51 -15.72 -0.64
N ASP A 137 -3.33 -15.47 -1.65
CA ASP A 137 -3.92 -14.16 -1.90
C ASP A 137 -4.71 -13.64 -0.69
N PHE A 138 -4.81 -12.32 -0.55
CA PHE A 138 -5.66 -11.69 0.46
C PHE A 138 -6.64 -10.69 -0.15
N ALA A 139 -7.77 -10.52 0.56
CA ALA A 139 -8.89 -9.73 0.12
C ALA A 139 -8.55 -8.23 0.03
N ASP A 140 -9.22 -7.54 -0.89
CA ASP A 140 -9.19 -6.10 -1.04
C ASP A 140 -9.73 -5.39 0.21
N GLU A 141 -9.16 -4.22 0.52
CA GLU A 141 -9.52 -3.39 1.68
C GLU A 141 -9.82 -1.96 1.20
N PHE A 142 -10.96 -1.78 0.54
CA PHE A 142 -11.34 -0.47 -0.01
C PHE A 142 -11.93 0.44 1.07
N ASN A 143 -11.50 1.70 1.08
CA ASN A 143 -11.99 2.71 1.99
C ASN A 143 -12.41 3.98 1.24
N LYS A 144 -13.54 4.58 1.62
CA LYS A 144 -14.05 5.80 0.99
C LYS A 144 -13.19 7.04 1.22
N ASN A 145 -12.31 7.01 2.20
CA ASN A 145 -11.45 8.14 2.57
C ASN A 145 -10.00 7.96 2.13
N LEU A 146 -9.65 6.78 1.59
CA LEU A 146 -8.35 6.47 0.99
C LEU A 146 -8.53 6.24 -0.51
N VAL A 147 -7.96 7.11 -1.30
CA VAL A 147 -8.16 7.14 -2.75
C VAL A 147 -6.82 7.21 -3.49
N ASN A 148 -6.82 6.82 -4.76
CA ASN A 148 -5.63 6.70 -5.60
C ASN A 148 -5.17 8.06 -6.16
N ILE A 149 -4.95 9.05 -5.26
CA ILE A 149 -4.30 10.32 -5.60
C ILE A 149 -2.82 10.12 -5.86
N ASP A 150 -2.13 11.15 -6.37
CA ASP A 150 -0.68 11.08 -6.54
C ASP A 150 0.04 10.78 -5.22
N GLY A 151 1.02 9.89 -5.30
CA GLY A 151 1.76 9.39 -4.15
C GLY A 151 1.02 8.32 -3.33
N ALA A 152 -0.25 8.00 -3.61
CA ALA A 152 -0.90 6.85 -3.00
C ALA A 152 -0.18 5.56 -3.39
N VAL A 153 0.07 4.71 -2.38
CA VAL A 153 0.69 3.39 -2.55
C VAL A 153 -0.39 2.33 -2.43
N SER A 154 -0.58 1.57 -3.50
CA SER A 154 -1.68 0.63 -3.61
C SER A 154 -1.20 -0.78 -3.97
N MET A 155 -1.96 -1.79 -3.54
CA MET A 155 -1.69 -3.18 -3.93
C MET A 155 -2.00 -3.38 -5.42
N ALA A 156 -1.04 -3.95 -6.14
CA ALA A 156 -1.32 -4.51 -7.46
C ALA A 156 -2.00 -5.87 -7.31
N ASN A 157 -2.99 -6.16 -8.16
CA ASN A 157 -3.73 -7.41 -8.16
C ASN A 157 -4.05 -7.88 -9.58
N ALA A 158 -4.43 -9.13 -9.75
CA ALA A 158 -4.88 -9.74 -11.01
C ALA A 158 -6.42 -9.86 -11.10
N GLY A 159 -7.13 -9.13 -10.27
CA GLY A 159 -8.58 -9.12 -10.11
C GLY A 159 -8.96 -8.99 -8.64
N ALA A 160 -10.26 -9.02 -8.35
CA ALA A 160 -10.75 -8.89 -6.97
C ALA A 160 -10.11 -9.93 -6.03
N ASP A 161 -9.69 -9.48 -4.86
CA ASP A 161 -9.18 -10.32 -3.78
C ASP A 161 -7.94 -11.17 -4.14
N THR A 162 -7.09 -10.67 -5.05
CA THR A 162 -5.85 -11.37 -5.47
C THR A 162 -4.58 -10.58 -5.11
N ASN A 163 -4.56 -9.95 -3.95
CA ASN A 163 -3.41 -9.19 -3.50
C ASN A 163 -2.28 -10.13 -3.03
N GLY A 164 -1.05 -9.84 -3.48
CA GLY A 164 0.18 -10.57 -3.12
C GLY A 164 1.23 -9.64 -2.49
N SER A 165 2.44 -9.62 -3.05
CA SER A 165 3.50 -8.70 -2.62
C SER A 165 3.65 -7.48 -3.52
N GLN A 166 3.07 -7.48 -4.73
CA GLN A 166 3.23 -6.39 -5.68
C GLN A 166 2.45 -5.15 -5.26
N PHE A 167 3.08 -4.00 -5.43
CA PHE A 167 2.49 -2.69 -5.16
C PHE A 167 2.86 -1.68 -6.24
N PHE A 168 2.13 -0.57 -6.29
CA PHE A 168 2.49 0.55 -7.14
C PHE A 168 2.34 1.89 -6.41
N ILE A 169 3.07 2.89 -6.87
CA ILE A 169 2.97 4.27 -6.40
C ILE A 169 2.37 5.10 -7.54
N ASN A 170 1.26 5.77 -7.28
CA ASN A 170 0.64 6.66 -8.24
C ASN A 170 1.53 7.86 -8.57
N ALA A 171 1.73 8.15 -9.84
CA ALA A 171 2.62 9.20 -10.35
C ALA A 171 2.02 9.86 -11.61
N THR A 172 0.77 10.35 -11.49
CA THR A 172 0.04 10.91 -12.64
C THR A 172 0.48 12.34 -12.96
N GLY A 173 0.88 13.12 -11.96
CA GLY A 173 1.20 14.55 -12.11
C GLY A 173 -0.03 15.42 -12.43
N GLY A 174 -1.22 14.88 -12.26
CA GLY A 174 -2.52 15.51 -12.52
C GLY A 174 -3.63 14.47 -12.63
N MET A 175 -4.84 14.90 -12.98
CA MET A 175 -5.96 14.01 -13.27
C MET A 175 -5.81 13.34 -14.64
N SER A 176 -6.17 12.06 -14.73
CA SER A 176 -6.15 11.31 -16.00
C SER A 176 -7.29 11.73 -16.95
N SER A 177 -8.42 12.19 -16.40
CA SER A 177 -9.60 12.68 -17.12
C SER A 177 -10.29 13.77 -16.31
N SER A 178 -11.15 14.57 -16.96
CA SER A 178 -11.99 15.55 -16.27
C SER A 178 -13.22 14.90 -15.64
N TRP A 179 -13.82 15.55 -14.64
CA TRP A 179 -15.07 15.08 -14.03
C TRP A 179 -16.21 15.01 -15.04
N ASP A 180 -16.25 15.91 -16.03
CA ASP A 180 -17.23 15.86 -17.12
C ASP A 180 -17.07 14.59 -17.98
N GLU A 181 -15.84 14.12 -18.21
CA GLU A 181 -15.58 12.86 -18.93
C GLU A 181 -15.97 11.65 -18.08
N TYR A 182 -15.68 11.67 -16.78
CA TYR A 182 -16.13 10.61 -15.88
C TYR A 182 -17.64 10.53 -15.81
N GLN A 183 -18.34 11.68 -15.73
CA GLN A 183 -19.79 11.72 -15.73
C GLN A 183 -20.38 11.23 -17.07
N GLN A 184 -19.83 11.64 -18.20
CA GLN A 184 -20.29 11.17 -19.51
C GLN A 184 -20.15 9.64 -19.64
N GLY A 185 -19.02 9.08 -19.18
CA GLY A 185 -18.84 7.63 -19.13
C GLY A 185 -19.85 6.94 -18.24
N TYR A 186 -20.13 7.52 -17.07
CA TYR A 186 -21.13 7.01 -16.15
C TYR A 186 -22.55 7.07 -16.71
N ASP A 187 -22.92 8.15 -17.39
CA ASP A 187 -24.23 8.29 -18.09
C ASP A 187 -24.43 7.21 -19.17
N VAL A 188 -23.35 6.77 -19.84
CA VAL A 188 -23.38 5.65 -20.79
C VAL A 188 -23.49 4.31 -20.05
N TYR A 189 -22.77 4.15 -18.93
CA TYR A 189 -22.86 2.98 -18.06
C TYR A 189 -24.30 2.77 -17.58
N GLU A 190 -25.00 3.81 -17.13
CA GLU A 190 -26.37 3.72 -16.63
C GLU A 190 -27.38 3.23 -17.70
N GLN A 191 -27.12 3.49 -18.99
CA GLN A 191 -27.98 3.06 -20.07
C GLN A 191 -27.91 1.54 -20.33
N ASP A 192 -26.71 0.95 -20.23
CA ASP A 192 -26.45 -0.48 -20.40
C ASP A 192 -25.21 -0.90 -19.61
N PRO A 193 -25.36 -1.16 -18.29
CA PRO A 193 -24.24 -1.51 -17.43
C PRO A 193 -23.48 -2.77 -17.88
N GLU A 194 -24.18 -3.75 -18.46
CA GLU A 194 -23.58 -5.00 -18.91
C GLU A 194 -22.71 -4.77 -20.15
N ALA A 195 -23.24 -4.12 -21.18
CA ALA A 195 -22.50 -3.80 -22.40
C ALA A 195 -21.32 -2.85 -22.12
N PHE A 196 -21.54 -1.82 -21.29
CA PHE A 196 -20.47 -0.89 -20.90
C PHE A 196 -19.33 -1.63 -20.19
N THR A 197 -19.68 -2.43 -19.18
CA THR A 197 -18.71 -3.20 -18.42
C THR A 197 -17.93 -4.21 -19.25
N ALA A 198 -18.61 -4.86 -20.22
CA ALA A 198 -17.96 -5.79 -21.13
C ALA A 198 -16.93 -5.11 -22.04
N TYR A 199 -17.14 -3.84 -22.41
CA TYR A 199 -16.27 -3.10 -23.31
C TYR A 199 -15.18 -2.28 -22.59
N PHE A 200 -15.57 -1.51 -21.57
CA PHE A 200 -14.68 -0.58 -20.86
C PHE A 200 -14.12 -1.16 -19.54
N GLY A 201 -14.70 -2.25 -19.03
CA GLY A 201 -14.32 -2.81 -17.74
C GLY A 201 -14.90 -2.04 -16.56
N ASN A 202 -14.04 -1.58 -15.65
CA ASN A 202 -14.40 -0.79 -14.49
C ASN A 202 -14.51 0.71 -14.85
N TRP A 203 -15.35 1.45 -14.12
CA TRP A 203 -15.49 2.90 -14.26
C TRP A 203 -15.76 3.57 -12.91
N VAL A 204 -15.67 4.88 -12.86
CA VAL A 204 -15.99 5.67 -11.67
C VAL A 204 -17.51 5.70 -11.48
N ASP A 205 -17.98 5.34 -10.31
CA ASP A 205 -19.37 5.41 -9.88
C ASP A 205 -19.66 6.83 -9.38
N MET A 206 -20.20 7.66 -10.26
CA MET A 206 -20.45 9.08 -9.97
C MET A 206 -21.57 9.32 -8.97
N GLU A 207 -22.44 8.33 -8.69
CA GLU A 207 -23.41 8.42 -7.60
C GLU A 207 -22.76 8.30 -6.22
N LYS A 208 -21.68 7.52 -6.11
CA LYS A 208 -20.90 7.39 -4.87
C LYS A 208 -19.90 8.52 -4.68
N MET A 209 -19.40 9.09 -5.78
CA MET A 209 -18.38 10.15 -5.76
C MET A 209 -18.88 11.36 -4.97
N THR A 210 -18.04 11.88 -4.09
CA THR A 210 -18.38 13.06 -3.27
C THR A 210 -17.55 14.26 -3.70
N LYS A 211 -18.08 15.46 -3.47
CA LYS A 211 -17.34 16.69 -3.78
C LYS A 211 -16.00 16.79 -3.05
N ASP A 212 -15.93 16.33 -1.81
CA ASP A 212 -14.68 16.36 -1.05
C ASP A 212 -13.60 15.48 -1.71
N VAL A 213 -14.01 14.36 -2.33
CA VAL A 213 -13.09 13.47 -3.07
C VAL A 213 -12.73 14.07 -4.43
N GLU A 214 -13.70 14.67 -5.16
CA GLU A 214 -13.42 15.39 -6.39
C GLU A 214 -12.40 16.52 -6.16
N GLU A 215 -12.63 17.36 -5.14
CA GLU A 215 -11.72 18.45 -4.78
C GLU A 215 -10.32 17.95 -4.39
N LEU A 216 -10.23 16.78 -3.72
CA LEU A 216 -8.95 16.18 -3.37
C LEU A 216 -8.17 15.76 -4.63
N TYR A 217 -8.85 15.12 -5.59
CA TYR A 217 -8.24 14.77 -6.88
C TYR A 217 -7.85 15.99 -7.71
N ASP A 218 -8.70 17.05 -7.74
CA ASP A 218 -8.40 18.29 -8.44
C ASP A 218 -7.13 18.97 -7.91
N GLN A 219 -6.86 18.82 -6.61
CA GLN A 219 -5.69 19.41 -5.96
C GLN A 219 -4.43 18.54 -6.07
N GLN A 220 -4.58 17.22 -5.99
CA GLN A 220 -3.46 16.30 -5.89
C GLN A 220 -3.16 15.54 -7.18
N GLY A 221 -4.11 15.46 -8.12
CA GLY A 221 -4.04 14.54 -9.23
C GLY A 221 -4.38 13.11 -8.81
N GLY A 222 -4.12 12.15 -9.68
CA GLY A 222 -4.37 10.74 -9.43
C GLY A 222 -5.33 10.10 -10.45
N ASN A 223 -5.72 8.86 -10.17
CA ASN A 223 -6.59 8.09 -11.07
C ASN A 223 -7.81 7.49 -10.34
N PRO A 224 -8.96 8.16 -10.39
CA PRO A 224 -10.19 7.70 -9.73
C PRO A 224 -10.68 6.32 -10.21
N THR A 225 -10.32 5.86 -11.41
CA THR A 225 -10.73 4.54 -11.92
C THR A 225 -10.08 3.37 -11.18
N LEU A 226 -9.05 3.64 -10.36
CA LEU A 226 -8.38 2.64 -9.53
C LEU A 226 -9.06 2.44 -8.17
N ASP A 227 -9.99 3.32 -7.78
CA ASP A 227 -10.66 3.26 -6.48
C ASP A 227 -11.75 2.21 -6.44
N GLY A 228 -11.54 1.15 -5.67
CA GLY A 228 -12.53 0.08 -5.54
C GLY A 228 -13.82 0.52 -4.86
N TYR A 229 -13.78 1.45 -3.89
CA TYR A 229 -14.97 1.97 -3.24
C TYR A 229 -15.86 2.77 -4.21
N TYR A 230 -15.24 3.60 -5.06
CA TYR A 230 -15.91 4.46 -6.04
C TYR A 230 -16.08 3.81 -7.41
N SER A 231 -16.00 2.50 -7.48
CA SER A 231 -16.04 1.70 -8.69
C SER A 231 -17.45 1.22 -9.00
N THR A 232 -17.83 1.22 -10.28
CA THR A 232 -19.09 0.63 -10.76
C THR A 232 -19.16 -0.88 -10.57
N LYS A 233 -18.00 -1.56 -10.52
CA LYS A 233 -17.89 -3.02 -10.31
C LYS A 233 -17.56 -3.41 -8.87
N GLY A 234 -17.21 -2.45 -8.00
CA GLY A 234 -16.66 -2.76 -6.68
C GLY A 234 -15.30 -3.44 -6.75
N THR A 235 -14.53 -3.23 -7.81
CA THR A 235 -13.15 -3.72 -7.98
C THR A 235 -12.19 -2.57 -8.14
N GLY A 236 -10.96 -2.73 -7.71
CA GLY A 236 -9.94 -1.68 -7.75
C GLY A 236 -8.69 -2.11 -7.00
N HIS A 237 -7.98 -1.13 -6.43
CA HIS A 237 -6.72 -1.36 -5.76
C HIS A 237 -6.77 -0.80 -4.33
N THR A 238 -6.32 -1.60 -3.37
CA THR A 238 -6.27 -1.23 -1.96
C THR A 238 -5.18 -0.20 -1.72
N VAL A 239 -5.55 1.03 -1.38
CA VAL A 239 -4.60 2.05 -0.89
C VAL A 239 -4.23 1.70 0.54
N PHE A 240 -2.93 1.53 0.83
CA PHE A 240 -2.47 1.15 2.17
C PHE A 240 -1.41 2.10 2.74
N ALA A 241 -0.82 2.95 1.89
CA ALA A 241 0.15 3.95 2.30
C ALA A 241 0.10 5.19 1.39
N GLN A 242 0.79 6.26 1.79
CA GLN A 242 0.97 7.50 1.03
C GLN A 242 2.42 7.94 1.10
N VAL A 243 2.98 8.33 -0.03
CA VAL A 243 4.26 9.05 -0.07
C VAL A 243 4.05 10.42 0.57
N PHE A 244 4.75 10.70 1.67
CA PHE A 244 4.73 12.00 2.34
C PHE A 244 6.04 12.78 2.17
N GLU A 245 7.12 12.11 1.75
CA GLU A 245 8.42 12.71 1.41
C GLU A 245 9.04 11.93 0.25
N GLY A 246 9.66 12.63 -0.72
CA GLY A 246 10.33 12.03 -1.87
C GLY A 246 9.45 11.85 -3.11
N MET A 247 8.33 12.59 -3.23
CA MET A 247 7.46 12.50 -4.41
C MET A 247 8.16 12.97 -5.70
N GLU A 248 9.12 13.90 -5.60
CA GLU A 248 9.98 14.30 -6.71
C GLU A 248 10.84 13.14 -7.24
N SER A 249 11.28 12.24 -6.35
CA SER A 249 12.00 11.02 -6.74
C SER A 249 11.06 10.06 -7.49
N VAL A 250 9.83 9.89 -7.03
CA VAL A 250 8.80 9.08 -7.73
C VAL A 250 8.57 9.60 -9.14
N TYR A 251 8.41 10.93 -9.30
CA TYR A 251 8.25 11.53 -10.63
C TYR A 251 9.51 11.42 -11.51
N ALA A 252 10.70 11.46 -10.93
CA ALA A 252 11.94 11.24 -11.68
C ALA A 252 12.02 9.80 -12.19
N LEU A 253 11.74 8.83 -11.30
CA LEU A 253 11.71 7.40 -11.65
C LEU A 253 10.60 7.06 -12.65
N SER A 254 9.45 7.77 -12.62
CA SER A 254 8.36 7.54 -13.59
C SER A 254 8.70 7.93 -15.02
N LYS A 255 9.81 8.65 -15.26
CA LYS A 255 10.26 9.15 -16.56
C LYS A 255 11.43 8.41 -17.17
N VAL A 256 11.87 7.30 -16.57
CA VAL A 256 12.94 6.47 -17.14
C VAL A 256 12.49 5.87 -18.49
N GLU A 257 13.44 5.62 -19.37
CA GLU A 257 13.15 4.98 -20.65
C GLU A 257 12.66 3.55 -20.45
N THR A 258 11.58 3.18 -21.13
CA THR A 258 10.95 1.85 -21.06
C THR A 258 10.82 1.22 -22.44
N ASP A 259 10.70 -0.10 -22.48
CA ASP A 259 10.36 -0.86 -23.67
C ASP A 259 8.86 -0.78 -24.02
N SER A 260 8.45 -1.49 -25.08
CA SER A 260 7.05 -1.55 -25.51
C SER A 260 6.10 -2.21 -24.51
N ASN A 261 6.62 -2.88 -23.48
CA ASN A 261 5.86 -3.50 -22.39
C ASN A 261 5.89 -2.65 -21.12
N ASN A 262 6.40 -1.43 -21.19
CA ASN A 262 6.63 -0.50 -20.07
C ASN A 262 7.64 -1.03 -19.03
N LYS A 263 8.53 -1.94 -19.42
CA LYS A 263 9.65 -2.37 -18.59
C LYS A 263 10.80 -1.38 -18.76
N PRO A 264 11.40 -0.86 -17.66
CA PRO A 264 12.58 -0.01 -17.73
C PRO A 264 13.71 -0.65 -18.55
N LEU A 265 14.39 0.12 -19.41
CA LEU A 265 15.56 -0.34 -20.16
C LEU A 265 16.78 -0.56 -19.27
N GLU A 266 16.89 0.22 -18.20
CA GLU A 266 17.85 0.02 -17.12
C GLU A 266 17.05 -0.30 -15.84
N ASP A 267 17.50 -1.31 -15.08
CA ASP A 267 16.77 -1.75 -13.89
C ASP A 267 16.68 -0.63 -12.85
N VAL A 268 15.46 -0.35 -12.38
CA VAL A 268 15.18 0.58 -11.31
C VAL A 268 15.08 -0.22 -10.01
N VAL A 269 16.23 -0.35 -9.32
CA VAL A 269 16.41 -1.30 -8.21
C VAL A 269 16.12 -0.64 -6.86
N ILE A 270 15.31 -1.32 -6.04
CA ILE A 270 15.10 -1.01 -4.62
C ILE A 270 16.32 -1.57 -3.87
N GLN A 271 17.13 -0.71 -3.27
CA GLN A 271 18.26 -1.12 -2.44
C GLN A 271 17.79 -1.73 -1.14
N SER A 272 16.84 -1.06 -0.45
CA SER A 272 16.25 -1.55 0.80
C SER A 272 14.89 -0.90 1.06
N VAL A 273 14.07 -1.61 1.88
CA VAL A 273 12.85 -1.05 2.48
C VAL A 273 12.94 -1.24 4.00
N GLU A 274 13.11 -0.14 4.73
CA GLU A 274 13.24 -0.16 6.18
C GLU A 274 11.97 0.33 6.85
N ILE A 275 11.53 -0.34 7.92
CA ILE A 275 10.42 0.09 8.77
C ILE A 275 11.01 0.75 10.01
N VAL A 276 10.77 2.04 10.17
CA VAL A 276 11.35 2.84 11.25
C VAL A 276 10.30 3.74 11.91
N PRO A 277 10.46 4.12 13.17
CA PRO A 277 9.62 5.15 13.77
C PRO A 277 9.93 6.51 13.12
N TYR A 278 8.88 7.32 12.88
CA TYR A 278 9.02 8.69 12.42
C TYR A 278 9.53 9.57 13.57
N GLU A 279 10.59 10.33 13.32
CA GLU A 279 11.26 11.17 14.34
C GLU A 279 10.85 12.66 14.28
N GLY A 280 9.98 13.05 13.31
CA GLY A 280 9.54 14.43 13.12
C GLY A 280 10.35 15.22 12.11
#